data_47ffc51dfde491b337ae2a0ed141c6ae
#
_entry.id   47ffc51dfde491b337ae2a0ed141c6ae
#
_cell.length_a   1.000
_cell.length_b   1.000
_cell.length_c   1.000
_cell.angle_alpha   90.00
_cell.angle_beta   90.00
_cell.angle_gamma   90.00
#
_symmetry.space_group_name_H-M   'P 1'
#
loop_
_entity.id
_entity.type
_entity.pdbx_description
1 polymer ?
#
loop_
_entity_poly.entity_id
_entity_poly.type
_entity_poly.pdbx_seq_one_letter_code
_entity_poly.pdbx_strand_id
1 'polypeptide(L)'
;MKLIGRLLLYVLIACLVVIFGFYFLLQTRWGADHISNWVSENSGYHLTFDVMDHRFSAPSHLLLENVTFGRDGQPATLVAKTVDIGLSIRQLTAPLHVDTILLQDGTLNISVQTAPFPFEADRLQLRNMALNSPGSEWRLSAQRVNGGVMPWRPEAGRVLGNKAQIQLSAGSLTLNDVPATNVLIEGSIDHNQVMLNTVGADMARGALTGVARRNADGSWVVENLRLNDIRLQSDKSLSEFFAPLTTVPSLQIGRLEVTDSSLQGPDWAVTDLDLSLRNLTLRKEDWQSQEGKLSMNASEFIYGSLHLLDPILNAEFSPQGVALRQFTTRWEGGMVRTSGAWLREGKALILDDTAIAGLEYTLPENWKQLWMKPLPDWLNSLTLKKFSASRNLVIDIDPAFPWQITALDGYGANLELVQHHQWGVWSGNATLNAAAATFNRVDVR
;
A
#
# COMPACT_ATOMS: atom_id res chain seq x y z
N MET A 1 -60.30 -43.31 31.18
CA MET A 1 -59.83 -42.09 30.53
C MET A 1 -59.24 -41.02 31.49
N LYS A 2 -59.83 -40.71 32.68
CA LYS A 2 -59.27 -39.73 33.59
C LYS A 2 -57.91 -40.09 34.22
N LEU A 3 -57.60 -41.39 34.41
CA LEU A 3 -56.35 -41.85 35.00
C LEU A 3 -55.16 -41.71 34.01
N ILE A 4 -55.39 -42.05 32.73
CA ILE A 4 -54.39 -41.96 31.67
C ILE A 4 -54.02 -40.50 31.40
N GLY A 5 -55.03 -39.60 31.44
CA GLY A 5 -54.77 -38.16 31.26
C GLY A 5 -53.96 -37.54 32.40
N ARG A 6 -54.18 -38.01 33.65
CA ARG A 6 -53.36 -37.61 34.79
C ARG A 6 -51.94 -38.15 34.72
N LEU A 7 -51.74 -39.41 34.30
CA LEU A 7 -50.40 -39.98 34.11
C LEU A 7 -49.64 -39.24 33.03
N LEU A 8 -50.28 -38.95 31.91
CA LEU A 8 -49.69 -38.19 30.78
C LEU A 8 -49.31 -36.77 31.21
N LEU A 9 -50.14 -36.11 32.05
CA LEU A 9 -49.80 -34.80 32.60
C LEU A 9 -48.59 -34.87 33.54
N TYR A 10 -48.49 -35.86 34.42
CA TYR A 10 -47.34 -36.02 35.30
C TYR A 10 -46.07 -36.33 34.51
N VAL A 11 -46.14 -37.16 33.46
CA VAL A 11 -45.00 -37.42 32.56
C VAL A 11 -44.57 -36.14 31.84
N LEU A 12 -45.55 -35.36 31.36
CA LEU A 12 -45.25 -34.07 30.71
C LEU A 12 -44.58 -33.08 31.68
N ILE A 13 -45.12 -32.97 32.90
CA ILE A 13 -44.52 -32.13 33.94
C ILE A 13 -43.11 -32.59 34.30
N ALA A 14 -42.88 -33.89 34.47
CA ALA A 14 -41.59 -34.48 34.73
C ALA A 14 -40.60 -34.19 33.59
N CYS A 15 -41.03 -34.35 32.34
CA CYS A 15 -40.23 -34.00 31.17
C CYS A 15 -39.87 -32.50 31.15
N LEU A 16 -40.80 -31.63 31.44
CA LEU A 16 -40.56 -30.19 31.53
C LEU A 16 -39.56 -29.85 32.63
N VAL A 17 -39.71 -30.48 33.82
CA VAL A 17 -38.78 -30.28 34.94
C VAL A 17 -37.37 -30.74 34.57
N VAL A 18 -37.27 -31.88 33.89
CA VAL A 18 -35.97 -32.38 33.43
C VAL A 18 -35.36 -31.46 32.37
N ILE A 19 -36.15 -30.96 31.43
CA ILE A 19 -35.68 -30.05 30.37
C ILE A 19 -35.23 -28.72 31.01
N PHE A 20 -36.02 -28.15 31.91
CA PHE A 20 -35.66 -26.94 32.63
C PHE A 20 -34.42 -27.14 33.52
N GLY A 21 -34.38 -28.30 34.24
CA GLY A 21 -33.20 -28.62 35.05
C GLY A 21 -31.93 -28.75 34.25
N PHE A 22 -32.03 -29.43 33.10
CA PHE A 22 -30.92 -29.57 32.15
C PHE A 22 -30.52 -28.21 31.53
N TYR A 23 -31.51 -27.41 31.19
CA TYR A 23 -31.30 -26.06 30.68
C TYR A 23 -30.48 -25.18 31.67
N PHE A 24 -30.84 -25.18 32.96
CA PHE A 24 -30.09 -24.45 33.99
C PHE A 24 -28.73 -25.07 34.27
N LEU A 25 -28.63 -26.41 34.17
CA LEU A 25 -27.37 -27.11 34.35
C LEU A 25 -26.35 -26.76 33.26
N LEU A 26 -26.80 -26.59 32.00
CA LEU A 26 -25.96 -26.16 30.89
C LEU A 26 -25.38 -24.77 31.08
N GLN A 27 -26.05 -23.90 31.81
CA GLN A 27 -25.56 -22.54 32.14
C GLN A 27 -24.57 -22.51 33.28
N THR A 28 -24.26 -23.64 33.88
CA THR A 28 -23.23 -23.77 34.91
C THR A 28 -21.88 -24.13 34.31
N ARG A 29 -20.82 -24.07 35.15
CA ARG A 29 -19.49 -24.50 34.82
C ARG A 29 -19.43 -25.96 34.31
N TRP A 30 -20.28 -26.82 34.84
CA TRP A 30 -20.41 -28.19 34.37
C TRP A 30 -20.85 -28.26 32.90
N GLY A 31 -21.81 -27.44 32.49
CA GLY A 31 -22.24 -27.34 31.10
C GLY A 31 -21.13 -26.78 30.19
N ALA A 32 -20.41 -25.77 30.66
CA ALA A 32 -19.26 -25.21 29.95
C ALA A 32 -18.20 -26.26 29.66
N ASP A 33 -17.82 -27.06 30.67
CA ASP A 33 -16.82 -28.12 30.55
C ASP A 33 -17.25 -29.20 29.55
N HIS A 34 -18.53 -29.60 29.59
CA HIS A 34 -19.07 -30.61 28.67
C HIS A 34 -19.10 -30.14 27.20
N ILE A 35 -19.50 -28.89 26.95
CA ILE A 35 -19.50 -28.30 25.62
C ILE A 35 -18.08 -28.13 25.12
N SER A 36 -17.17 -27.66 25.96
CA SER A 36 -15.74 -27.52 25.66
C SER A 36 -15.12 -28.85 25.24
N ASN A 37 -15.38 -29.92 26.00
CA ASN A 37 -14.89 -31.25 25.70
C ASN A 37 -15.46 -31.79 24.39
N TRP A 38 -16.76 -31.61 24.15
CA TRP A 38 -17.39 -32.03 22.91
C TRP A 38 -16.80 -31.33 21.69
N VAL A 39 -16.58 -30.01 21.75
CA VAL A 39 -15.94 -29.25 20.68
C VAL A 39 -14.51 -29.74 20.44
N SER A 40 -13.76 -29.96 21.50
CA SER A 40 -12.35 -30.42 21.43
C SER A 40 -12.25 -31.82 20.80
N GLU A 41 -13.14 -32.71 21.13
CA GLU A 41 -13.16 -34.08 20.60
C GLU A 41 -13.60 -34.16 19.12
N ASN A 42 -14.46 -33.22 18.68
CA ASN A 42 -15.08 -33.29 17.34
C ASN A 42 -14.49 -32.32 16.30
N SER A 43 -13.66 -31.34 16.71
CA SER A 43 -13.19 -30.31 15.79
C SER A 43 -11.66 -30.17 15.69
N GLY A 44 -10.92 -30.83 16.58
CA GLY A 44 -9.45 -30.62 16.71
C GLY A 44 -9.07 -29.23 17.21
N TYR A 45 -10.02 -28.47 17.74
CA TYR A 45 -9.83 -27.18 18.42
C TYR A 45 -10.18 -27.32 19.90
N HIS A 46 -9.50 -26.57 20.75
CA HIS A 46 -9.88 -26.38 22.13
C HIS A 46 -10.72 -25.12 22.29
N LEU A 47 -11.90 -25.30 22.87
CA LEU A 47 -12.79 -24.23 23.30
C LEU A 47 -12.83 -24.25 24.84
N THR A 48 -12.56 -23.10 25.46
CA THR A 48 -12.78 -22.90 26.89
C THR A 48 -13.55 -21.62 27.10
N PHE A 49 -14.47 -21.63 28.05
CA PHE A 49 -15.23 -20.46 28.48
C PHE A 49 -15.71 -20.65 29.92
N ASP A 50 -15.98 -19.56 30.63
CA ASP A 50 -16.35 -19.62 32.05
C ASP A 50 -17.82 -19.98 32.23
N VAL A 51 -18.69 -19.26 31.54
CA VAL A 51 -20.16 -19.39 31.69
C VAL A 51 -20.83 -19.21 30.34
N MET A 52 -21.89 -19.96 30.13
CA MET A 52 -22.86 -19.78 29.06
C MET A 52 -24.12 -19.14 29.65
N ASP A 53 -24.47 -17.96 29.21
CA ASP A 53 -25.69 -17.26 29.62
C ASP A 53 -26.71 -17.30 28.47
N HIS A 54 -27.95 -17.64 28.83
CA HIS A 54 -29.08 -17.60 27.91
C HIS A 54 -30.21 -16.80 28.57
N ARG A 55 -30.62 -15.73 27.94
CA ARG A 55 -31.65 -14.82 28.48
C ARG A 55 -32.97 -15.04 27.79
N PHE A 56 -34.06 -15.15 28.57
CA PHE A 56 -35.40 -15.25 28.03
C PHE A 56 -35.83 -14.01 27.22
N SER A 57 -35.22 -12.84 27.50
CA SER A 57 -35.42 -11.62 26.73
C SER A 57 -34.79 -11.68 25.30
N ALA A 58 -33.84 -12.56 25.08
CA ALA A 58 -33.19 -12.81 23.82
C ALA A 58 -33.02 -14.32 23.59
N PRO A 59 -34.13 -15.06 23.39
CA PRO A 59 -34.15 -16.52 23.43
C PRO A 59 -33.39 -17.19 22.28
N SER A 60 -33.06 -16.46 21.22
CA SER A 60 -32.25 -16.93 20.10
C SER A 60 -30.75 -16.67 20.26
N HIS A 61 -30.31 -16.14 21.39
CA HIS A 61 -28.90 -15.80 21.62
C HIS A 61 -28.31 -16.61 22.78
N LEU A 62 -27.08 -17.09 22.56
CA LEU A 62 -26.21 -17.65 23.59
C LEU A 62 -25.01 -16.74 23.81
N LEU A 63 -24.80 -16.33 25.05
CA LEU A 63 -23.67 -15.51 25.45
C LEU A 63 -22.62 -16.39 26.14
N LEU A 64 -21.40 -16.44 25.61
CA LEU A 64 -20.24 -17.09 26.23
C LEU A 64 -19.32 -16.03 26.81
N GLU A 65 -18.85 -16.24 28.02
CA GLU A 65 -17.94 -15.31 28.71
C GLU A 65 -16.54 -15.90 28.82
N ASN A 66 -15.53 -15.03 28.65
CA ASN A 66 -14.11 -15.36 28.75
C ASN A 66 -13.70 -16.54 27.84
N VAL A 67 -13.98 -16.39 26.56
CA VAL A 67 -13.80 -17.43 25.56
C VAL A 67 -12.34 -17.47 25.09
N THR A 68 -11.78 -18.68 25.09
CA THR A 68 -10.50 -18.98 24.42
C THR A 68 -10.74 -20.14 23.45
N PHE A 69 -10.30 -19.95 22.23
CA PHE A 69 -10.46 -20.92 21.14
C PHE A 69 -9.15 -21.03 20.36
N GLY A 70 -8.66 -22.25 20.14
CA GLY A 70 -7.42 -22.46 19.44
C GLY A 70 -7.04 -23.92 19.34
N ARG A 71 -5.84 -24.20 18.85
CA ARG A 71 -5.26 -25.54 18.76
C ARG A 71 -4.19 -25.75 19.81
N ASP A 72 -4.00 -26.99 20.20
CA ASP A 72 -2.94 -27.40 21.13
C ASP A 72 -1.56 -27.01 20.57
N GLY A 73 -0.73 -26.49 21.47
CA GLY A 73 0.64 -26.11 21.16
C GLY A 73 0.81 -24.90 20.26
N GLN A 74 -0.29 -24.22 19.93
CA GLN A 74 -0.29 -22.98 19.16
C GLN A 74 -0.88 -21.83 19.96
N PRO A 75 -0.53 -20.55 19.65
CA PRO A 75 -1.20 -19.40 20.24
C PRO A 75 -2.70 -19.47 19.98
N ALA A 76 -3.52 -19.03 20.93
CA ALA A 76 -4.97 -19.04 20.78
C ALA A 76 -5.40 -18.25 19.52
N THR A 77 -6.24 -18.85 18.70
CA THR A 77 -6.80 -18.18 17.51
C THR A 77 -7.73 -17.05 17.92
N LEU A 78 -8.56 -17.28 18.93
CA LEU A 78 -9.50 -16.32 19.47
C LEU A 78 -9.38 -16.27 20.98
N VAL A 79 -9.30 -15.07 21.51
CA VAL A 79 -9.54 -14.77 22.91
C VAL A 79 -10.54 -13.62 22.96
N ALA A 80 -11.69 -13.80 23.56
CA ALA A 80 -12.70 -12.76 23.63
C ALA A 80 -13.36 -12.73 25.01
N LYS A 81 -13.65 -11.54 25.52
CA LYS A 81 -14.38 -11.37 26.77
C LYS A 81 -15.80 -11.91 26.65
N THR A 82 -16.42 -11.66 25.50
CA THR A 82 -17.76 -12.16 25.20
C THR A 82 -17.87 -12.63 23.75
N VAL A 83 -18.57 -13.73 23.56
CA VAL A 83 -19.02 -14.24 22.25
C VAL A 83 -20.53 -14.43 22.31
N ASP A 84 -21.26 -13.69 21.48
CA ASP A 84 -22.70 -13.80 21.35
C ASP A 84 -23.02 -14.58 20.07
N ILE A 85 -23.72 -15.70 20.22
CA ILE A 85 -24.09 -16.61 19.13
C ILE A 85 -25.60 -16.50 18.92
N GLY A 86 -26.00 -16.01 17.76
CA GLY A 86 -27.41 -15.99 17.35
C GLY A 86 -27.80 -17.30 16.68
N LEU A 87 -28.85 -17.90 17.18
CA LEU A 87 -29.39 -19.20 16.73
C LEU A 87 -30.74 -19.02 16.07
N SER A 88 -31.07 -19.97 15.17
CA SER A 88 -32.40 -20.07 14.55
C SER A 88 -32.82 -21.54 14.43
N ILE A 89 -33.96 -21.77 13.83
CA ILE A 89 -34.45 -23.10 13.59
C ILE A 89 -33.54 -23.93 12.67
N ARG A 90 -32.63 -23.27 11.94
CA ARG A 90 -31.67 -23.94 11.04
C ARG A 90 -30.72 -24.89 11.77
N GLN A 91 -30.45 -24.66 13.07
CA GLN A 91 -29.56 -25.53 13.85
C GLN A 91 -30.11 -26.94 13.99
N LEU A 92 -31.41 -27.17 13.76
CA LEU A 92 -32.00 -28.51 13.71
C LEU A 92 -31.52 -29.34 12.51
N THR A 93 -31.19 -28.71 11.40
CA THR A 93 -30.71 -29.33 10.17
C THR A 93 -29.26 -29.10 9.87
N ALA A 94 -28.70 -28.01 10.37
CA ALA A 94 -27.31 -27.60 10.17
C ALA A 94 -26.75 -27.05 11.50
N PRO A 95 -26.37 -27.91 12.45
CA PRO A 95 -26.05 -27.50 13.82
C PRO A 95 -24.81 -26.60 13.93
N LEU A 96 -23.89 -26.61 12.96
CA LEU A 96 -22.68 -25.82 12.93
C LEU A 96 -22.83 -24.55 12.09
N HIS A 97 -23.99 -24.29 11.52
CA HIS A 97 -24.34 -23.05 10.84
C HIS A 97 -25.20 -22.18 11.76
N VAL A 98 -24.65 -21.06 12.24
CA VAL A 98 -25.35 -20.14 13.11
C VAL A 98 -25.76 -18.87 12.35
N ASP A 99 -26.74 -18.14 12.85
CA ASP A 99 -27.19 -16.92 12.17
C ASP A 99 -26.19 -15.78 12.36
N THR A 100 -25.73 -15.57 13.59
CA THR A 100 -24.80 -14.49 13.91
C THR A 100 -23.74 -14.93 14.92
N ILE A 101 -22.56 -14.38 14.78
CA ILE A 101 -21.50 -14.46 15.78
C ILE A 101 -21.02 -13.04 16.04
N LEU A 102 -21.09 -12.57 17.28
CA LEU A 102 -20.51 -11.32 17.70
C LEU A 102 -19.32 -11.60 18.64
N LEU A 103 -18.12 -11.20 18.23
CA LEU A 103 -16.91 -11.26 19.05
C LEU A 103 -16.65 -9.88 19.65
N GLN A 104 -16.49 -9.81 20.95
CA GLN A 104 -16.33 -8.55 21.66
C GLN A 104 -15.19 -8.57 22.65
N ASP A 105 -14.39 -7.50 22.65
CA ASP A 105 -13.30 -7.23 23.61
C ASP A 105 -12.30 -8.37 23.68
N GLY A 106 -11.53 -8.55 22.61
CA GLY A 106 -10.56 -9.63 22.56
C GLY A 106 -9.56 -9.51 21.42
N THR A 107 -8.95 -10.64 21.08
CA THR A 107 -7.94 -10.74 20.04
C THR A 107 -8.24 -11.91 19.12
N LEU A 108 -8.15 -11.68 17.83
CA LEU A 108 -8.22 -12.70 16.80
C LEU A 108 -6.87 -12.81 16.08
N ASN A 109 -6.23 -13.96 16.20
CA ASN A 109 -4.97 -14.27 15.56
C ASN A 109 -5.22 -15.12 14.31
N ILE A 110 -4.89 -14.59 13.15
CA ILE A 110 -5.11 -15.22 11.84
C ILE A 110 -3.75 -15.62 11.27
N SER A 111 -3.59 -16.87 10.88
CA SER A 111 -2.42 -17.33 10.16
C SER A 111 -2.82 -18.05 8.88
N VAL A 112 -1.93 -18.09 7.90
CA VAL A 112 -2.13 -18.84 6.63
C VAL A 112 -2.30 -20.35 6.90
N GLN A 113 -1.76 -20.83 8.02
CA GLN A 113 -1.86 -22.23 8.46
C GLN A 113 -3.07 -22.50 9.36
N THR A 114 -3.94 -21.48 9.56
CA THR A 114 -5.17 -21.71 10.33
C THR A 114 -6.03 -22.75 9.62
N ALA A 115 -6.31 -23.85 10.30
CA ALA A 115 -7.23 -24.85 9.78
C ALA A 115 -8.64 -24.24 9.66
N PRO A 116 -9.50 -24.81 8.81
CA PRO A 116 -10.86 -24.32 8.67
C PRO A 116 -11.58 -24.36 10.01
N PHE A 117 -12.32 -23.30 10.33
CA PHE A 117 -13.18 -23.30 11.51
C PHE A 117 -14.31 -24.31 11.32
N PRO A 118 -14.71 -24.99 12.38
CA PRO A 118 -15.75 -26.02 12.28
C PRO A 118 -17.16 -25.45 12.11
N PHE A 119 -17.35 -24.16 12.18
CA PHE A 119 -18.64 -23.48 12.13
C PHE A 119 -18.62 -22.30 11.17
N GLU A 120 -19.79 -21.93 10.71
CA GLU A 120 -20.03 -20.80 9.82
C GLU A 120 -21.21 -19.96 10.33
N ALA A 121 -21.34 -18.73 9.86
CA ALA A 121 -22.42 -17.84 10.22
C ALA A 121 -22.91 -17.04 9.00
N ASP A 122 -24.19 -16.64 9.04
CA ASP A 122 -24.70 -15.68 8.06
C ASP A 122 -24.07 -14.30 8.26
N ARG A 123 -23.67 -13.96 9.51
CA ARG A 123 -22.97 -12.72 9.84
C ARG A 123 -21.96 -12.94 10.96
N LEU A 124 -20.73 -12.55 10.72
CA LEU A 124 -19.72 -12.36 11.76
C LEU A 124 -19.60 -10.87 12.07
N GLN A 125 -19.70 -10.50 13.34
CA GLN A 125 -19.54 -9.14 13.82
C GLN A 125 -18.37 -9.04 14.80
N LEU A 126 -17.62 -7.97 14.69
CA LEU A 126 -16.50 -7.63 15.57
C LEU A 126 -16.84 -6.34 16.31
N ARG A 127 -16.56 -6.31 17.59
CA ARG A 127 -16.68 -5.12 18.44
C ARG A 127 -15.45 -5.01 19.32
N ASN A 128 -14.71 -3.93 19.14
CA ASN A 128 -13.48 -3.66 19.90
C ASN A 128 -12.52 -4.86 19.91
N MET A 129 -12.26 -5.45 18.76
CA MET A 129 -11.36 -6.58 18.62
C MET A 129 -9.97 -6.14 18.16
N ALA A 130 -8.94 -6.84 18.61
CA ALA A 130 -7.63 -6.78 18.01
C ALA A 130 -7.49 -7.89 16.95
N LEU A 131 -6.90 -7.57 15.81
CA LEU A 131 -6.58 -8.52 14.75
C LEU A 131 -5.07 -8.60 14.57
N ASN A 132 -4.52 -9.80 14.56
CA ASN A 132 -3.12 -10.05 14.28
C ASN A 132 -2.99 -11.10 13.18
N SER A 133 -2.24 -10.76 12.13
CA SER A 133 -1.89 -11.69 11.06
C SER A 133 -0.38 -11.57 10.79
N PRO A 134 0.45 -12.46 11.36
CA PRO A 134 1.91 -12.39 11.26
C PRO A 134 2.46 -12.97 9.95
N GLY A 135 1.69 -12.98 8.87
CA GLY A 135 2.09 -13.51 7.56
C GLY A 135 3.40 -12.92 7.04
N SER A 136 4.11 -13.67 6.20
CA SER A 136 5.42 -13.25 5.69
C SER A 136 5.33 -12.10 4.67
N GLU A 137 4.28 -12.08 3.87
CA GLU A 137 4.08 -11.04 2.84
C GLU A 137 3.33 -9.83 3.38
N TRP A 138 2.32 -10.06 4.21
CA TRP A 138 1.45 -9.04 4.77
C TRP A 138 1.35 -9.21 6.28
N ARG A 139 2.17 -8.47 7.01
CA ARG A 139 2.09 -8.41 8.48
C ARG A 139 1.06 -7.36 8.86
N LEU A 140 -0.04 -7.82 9.44
CA LEU A 140 -1.15 -6.98 9.85
C LEU A 140 -1.33 -7.03 11.38
N SER A 141 -1.41 -5.88 11.99
CA SER A 141 -1.86 -5.71 13.37
C SER A 141 -2.88 -4.57 13.41
N ALA A 142 -4.06 -4.83 13.94
CA ALA A 142 -5.10 -3.83 14.06
C ALA A 142 -5.73 -3.84 15.45
N GLN A 143 -6.11 -2.68 15.94
CA GLN A 143 -6.72 -2.48 17.26
C GLN A 143 -8.04 -1.76 17.13
N ARG A 144 -8.96 -2.02 18.08
CA ARG A 144 -10.30 -1.46 18.10
C ARG A 144 -11.03 -1.67 16.77
N VAL A 145 -11.00 -2.91 16.30
CA VAL A 145 -11.67 -3.31 15.07
C VAL A 145 -13.16 -3.51 15.35
N ASN A 146 -13.99 -2.85 14.56
CA ASN A 146 -15.43 -2.97 14.57
C ASN A 146 -15.94 -3.24 13.17
N GLY A 147 -17.09 -3.91 13.07
CA GLY A 147 -17.74 -4.13 11.81
C GLY A 147 -18.15 -5.57 11.59
N GLY A 148 -18.27 -5.98 10.33
CA GLY A 148 -18.82 -7.28 10.01
C GLY A 148 -18.39 -7.86 8.67
N VAL A 149 -18.59 -9.15 8.58
CA VAL A 149 -18.40 -9.99 7.39
C VAL A 149 -19.68 -10.79 7.14
N MET A 150 -20.18 -10.78 5.91
CA MET A 150 -21.48 -11.33 5.57
C MET A 150 -21.50 -11.93 4.13
N PRO A 151 -21.83 -13.21 3.94
CA PRO A 151 -21.84 -14.28 4.91
C PRO A 151 -20.42 -14.63 5.38
N TRP A 152 -20.27 -15.26 6.54
CA TRP A 152 -19.00 -15.77 7.01
C TRP A 152 -18.96 -17.31 6.88
N ARG A 153 -18.22 -17.79 5.90
CA ARG A 153 -18.04 -19.21 5.60
C ARG A 153 -16.56 -19.51 5.42
N PRO A 154 -15.84 -19.70 6.53
CA PRO A 154 -14.41 -19.92 6.49
C PRO A 154 -14.05 -21.24 5.82
N GLU A 155 -12.97 -21.22 5.03
CA GLU A 155 -12.40 -22.38 4.36
C GLU A 155 -10.92 -22.52 4.73
N ALA A 156 -10.32 -23.66 4.38
CA ALA A 156 -8.91 -23.91 4.58
C ALA A 156 -8.05 -22.82 3.91
N GLY A 157 -7.24 -22.12 4.71
CA GLY A 157 -6.41 -21.01 4.23
C GLY A 157 -7.16 -19.72 3.86
N ARG A 158 -8.48 -19.69 4.03
CA ARG A 158 -9.35 -18.54 3.71
C ARG A 158 -10.32 -18.25 4.86
N VAL A 159 -9.84 -17.52 5.85
CA VAL A 159 -10.64 -17.23 7.06
C VAL A 159 -11.93 -16.47 6.77
N LEU A 160 -11.95 -15.63 5.74
CA LEU A 160 -13.15 -14.89 5.32
C LEU A 160 -14.03 -15.65 4.34
N GLY A 161 -13.59 -16.84 3.88
CA GLY A 161 -14.30 -17.65 2.89
C GLY A 161 -14.09 -17.21 1.45
N ASN A 162 -14.84 -17.81 0.54
CA ASN A 162 -14.77 -17.55 -0.90
C ASN A 162 -15.66 -16.38 -1.34
N LYS A 163 -16.71 -16.07 -0.59
CA LYS A 163 -17.68 -15.02 -0.95
C LYS A 163 -18.14 -14.31 0.31
N ALA A 164 -17.83 -13.02 0.41
CA ALA A 164 -18.21 -12.23 1.57
C ALA A 164 -18.31 -10.74 1.20
N GLN A 165 -19.18 -10.04 1.88
CA GLN A 165 -19.23 -8.59 1.99
C GLN A 165 -18.51 -8.19 3.27
N ILE A 166 -17.66 -7.18 3.22
CA ILE A 166 -16.83 -6.74 4.34
C ILE A 166 -17.09 -5.26 4.59
N GLN A 167 -17.34 -4.93 5.84
CA GLN A 167 -17.36 -3.57 6.33
C GLN A 167 -16.66 -3.53 7.70
N LEU A 168 -15.45 -2.99 7.72
CA LEU A 168 -14.60 -2.98 8.90
C LEU A 168 -14.04 -1.58 9.13
N SER A 169 -13.98 -1.19 10.39
CA SER A 169 -13.22 -0.02 10.84
C SER A 169 -12.21 -0.43 11.91
N ALA A 170 -11.10 0.28 11.97
CA ALA A 170 -10.08 0.08 13.00
C ALA A 170 -9.63 1.43 13.57
N GLY A 171 -9.46 1.49 14.87
CA GLY A 171 -8.89 2.68 15.51
C GLY A 171 -7.42 2.87 15.15
N SER A 172 -6.68 1.77 15.05
CA SER A 172 -5.30 1.75 14.54
C SER A 172 -5.04 0.47 13.78
N LEU A 173 -4.16 0.57 12.78
CA LEU A 173 -3.73 -0.53 11.95
C LEU A 173 -2.25 -0.32 11.59
N THR A 174 -1.47 -1.39 11.64
CA THR A 174 -0.11 -1.41 11.12
C THR A 174 -0.02 -2.50 10.07
N LEU A 175 0.36 -2.12 8.87
CA LEU A 175 0.56 -3.02 7.74
C LEU A 175 2.01 -2.93 7.27
N ASN A 176 2.75 -4.04 7.37
CA ASN A 176 4.18 -4.07 7.03
C ASN A 176 4.98 -2.89 7.64
N ASP A 177 4.76 -2.65 8.94
CA ASP A 177 5.36 -1.59 9.75
C ASP A 177 4.90 -0.15 9.40
N VAL A 178 3.95 0.02 8.49
CA VAL A 178 3.35 1.32 8.19
C VAL A 178 2.11 1.52 9.06
N PRO A 179 2.12 2.49 9.98
CA PRO A 179 0.99 2.75 10.86
C PRO A 179 -0.08 3.61 10.18
N ALA A 180 -1.32 3.31 10.47
CA ALA A 180 -2.50 4.10 10.10
C ALA A 180 -3.50 4.14 11.24
N THR A 181 -4.36 5.15 11.28
CA THR A 181 -5.43 5.31 12.25
C THR A 181 -6.74 5.62 11.55
N ASN A 182 -7.86 5.50 12.26
CA ASN A 182 -9.20 5.77 11.72
C ASN A 182 -9.45 5.05 10.38
N VAL A 183 -9.08 3.79 10.32
CA VAL A 183 -9.17 2.99 9.10
C VAL A 183 -10.60 2.56 8.86
N LEU A 184 -11.08 2.74 7.63
CA LEU A 184 -12.35 2.23 7.14
C LEU A 184 -12.10 1.42 5.87
N ILE A 185 -12.67 0.21 5.82
CA ILE A 185 -12.60 -0.68 4.67
C ILE A 185 -13.99 -1.23 4.40
N GLU A 186 -14.49 -0.99 3.19
CA GLU A 186 -15.72 -1.59 2.67
C GLU A 186 -15.40 -2.28 1.35
N GLY A 187 -15.87 -3.50 1.22
CA GLY A 187 -15.58 -4.25 0.02
C GLY A 187 -16.25 -5.61 -0.03
N SER A 188 -15.81 -6.42 -0.98
CA SER A 188 -16.29 -7.78 -1.17
C SER A 188 -15.17 -8.71 -1.60
N ILE A 189 -15.35 -9.97 -1.26
CA ILE A 189 -14.55 -11.09 -1.76
C ILE A 189 -15.48 -11.94 -2.63
N ASP A 190 -15.03 -12.29 -3.82
CA ASP A 190 -15.69 -13.26 -4.68
C ASP A 190 -14.63 -14.20 -5.26
N HIS A 191 -14.56 -15.42 -4.69
CA HIS A 191 -13.50 -16.40 -4.96
C HIS A 191 -12.11 -15.80 -4.71
N ASN A 192 -11.29 -15.64 -5.71
CA ASN A 192 -9.95 -15.07 -5.57
C ASN A 192 -9.89 -13.56 -5.86
N GLN A 193 -11.02 -12.94 -6.13
CA GLN A 193 -11.12 -11.51 -6.38
C GLN A 193 -11.47 -10.77 -5.09
N VAL A 194 -10.81 -9.65 -4.86
CA VAL A 194 -11.10 -8.74 -3.75
C VAL A 194 -11.43 -7.38 -4.34
N MET A 195 -12.59 -6.84 -4.01
CA MET A 195 -12.98 -5.49 -4.38
C MET A 195 -13.04 -4.62 -3.12
N LEU A 196 -12.31 -3.53 -3.11
CA LEU A 196 -12.30 -2.53 -2.06
C LEU A 196 -13.00 -1.29 -2.60
N ASN A 197 -14.29 -1.15 -2.27
CA ASN A 197 -15.13 -0.04 -2.73
C ASN A 197 -14.80 1.26 -2.01
N THR A 198 -14.40 1.15 -0.76
CA THR A 198 -13.98 2.26 0.08
C THR A 198 -12.79 1.84 0.93
N VAL A 199 -11.71 2.56 0.81
CA VAL A 199 -10.58 2.50 1.73
C VAL A 199 -10.32 3.92 2.20
N GLY A 200 -10.29 4.12 3.50
CA GLY A 200 -9.95 5.40 4.10
C GLY A 200 -9.07 5.18 5.33
N ALA A 201 -8.08 6.01 5.52
CA ALA A 201 -7.21 5.97 6.68
C ALA A 201 -6.50 7.31 6.89
N ASP A 202 -6.16 7.59 8.14
CA ASP A 202 -5.19 8.62 8.47
C ASP A 202 -3.81 7.97 8.61
N MET A 203 -2.84 8.48 7.90
CA MET A 203 -1.48 7.98 7.96
C MET A 203 -0.45 9.10 7.76
N ALA A 204 0.69 8.99 8.42
CA ALA A 204 1.79 9.93 8.26
C ALA A 204 1.34 11.40 8.34
N ARG A 205 0.46 11.73 9.27
CA ARG A 205 -0.17 13.04 9.53
C ARG A 205 -1.18 13.52 8.48
N GLY A 206 -1.38 12.76 7.43
CA GLY A 206 -2.32 13.07 6.37
C GLY A 206 -3.42 12.02 6.26
N ALA A 207 -4.07 11.99 5.11
CA ALA A 207 -5.18 11.08 4.83
C ALA A 207 -5.00 10.36 3.49
N LEU A 208 -5.44 9.11 3.49
CA LEU A 208 -5.51 8.24 2.33
C LEU A 208 -6.97 7.87 2.07
N THR A 209 -7.41 7.95 0.82
CA THR A 209 -8.68 7.41 0.36
C THR A 209 -8.50 6.70 -0.97
N GLY A 210 -9.23 5.63 -1.20
CA GLY A 210 -9.06 4.90 -2.45
C GLY A 210 -10.12 3.85 -2.74
N VAL A 211 -10.10 3.42 -3.99
CA VAL A 211 -10.88 2.31 -4.54
C VAL A 211 -9.91 1.41 -5.30
N ALA A 212 -9.90 0.14 -4.96
CA ALA A 212 -8.98 -0.81 -5.57
C ALA A 212 -9.61 -2.20 -5.69
N ARG A 213 -9.09 -3.02 -6.58
CA ARG A 213 -9.44 -4.43 -6.68
C ARG A 213 -8.20 -5.28 -6.93
N ARG A 214 -8.24 -6.47 -6.39
CA ARG A 214 -7.28 -7.52 -6.67
C ARG A 214 -7.96 -8.59 -7.51
N ASN A 215 -7.40 -8.89 -8.65
CA ASN A 215 -7.90 -9.95 -9.53
C ASN A 215 -7.43 -11.34 -9.06
N ALA A 216 -8.04 -12.38 -9.61
CA ALA A 216 -7.74 -13.75 -9.24
C ALA A 216 -6.28 -14.18 -9.53
N ASP A 217 -5.64 -13.56 -10.51
CA ASP A 217 -4.23 -13.77 -10.87
C ASP A 217 -3.23 -13.03 -9.96
N GLY A 218 -3.72 -12.30 -8.97
CA GLY A 218 -2.91 -11.50 -8.04
C GLY A 218 -2.57 -10.10 -8.54
N SER A 219 -3.01 -9.71 -9.74
CA SER A 219 -2.85 -8.36 -10.25
C SER A 219 -3.75 -7.37 -9.51
N TRP A 220 -3.28 -6.13 -9.38
CA TRP A 220 -4.01 -5.05 -8.73
C TRP A 220 -4.46 -3.99 -9.72
N VAL A 221 -5.67 -3.51 -9.55
CA VAL A 221 -6.21 -2.34 -10.23
C VAL A 221 -6.60 -1.32 -9.16
N VAL A 222 -5.89 -0.21 -9.12
CA VAL A 222 -6.20 0.95 -8.29
C VAL A 222 -6.98 1.92 -9.16
N GLU A 223 -8.30 1.96 -8.98
CA GLU A 223 -9.16 2.82 -9.80
C GLU A 223 -8.97 4.28 -9.45
N ASN A 224 -8.88 4.56 -8.15
CA ASN A 224 -8.64 5.90 -7.63
C ASN A 224 -7.91 5.80 -6.29
N LEU A 225 -6.84 6.56 -6.14
CA LEU A 225 -6.10 6.70 -4.88
C LEU A 225 -5.78 8.18 -4.66
N ARG A 226 -6.12 8.69 -3.50
CA ARG A 226 -5.81 10.05 -3.06
C ARG A 226 -5.00 10.03 -1.77
N LEU A 227 -3.92 10.75 -1.78
CA LEU A 227 -3.04 10.98 -0.64
C LEU A 227 -2.98 12.49 -0.39
N ASN A 228 -3.43 12.93 0.76
CA ASN A 228 -3.46 14.34 1.11
C ASN A 228 -2.60 14.57 2.35
N ASP A 229 -1.75 15.58 2.29
CA ASP A 229 -1.00 16.08 3.44
C ASP A 229 -0.15 15.01 4.14
N ILE A 230 0.38 14.08 3.37
CA ILE A 230 1.23 13.00 3.87
C ILE A 230 2.61 13.55 4.24
N ARG A 231 3.11 13.21 5.44
CA ARG A 231 4.45 13.53 5.93
C ARG A 231 5.15 12.25 6.35
N LEU A 232 5.79 11.59 5.39
CA LEU A 232 6.38 10.27 5.58
C LEU A 232 7.89 10.33 5.63
N GLN A 233 8.47 9.72 6.66
CA GLN A 233 9.89 9.43 6.76
C GLN A 233 10.13 7.93 6.59
N SER A 234 11.10 7.56 5.78
CA SER A 234 11.50 6.19 5.51
C SER A 234 13.00 6.02 5.77
N ASP A 235 13.39 4.86 6.24
CA ASP A 235 14.80 4.44 6.36
C ASP A 235 15.31 3.75 5.07
N LYS A 236 14.45 3.65 4.04
CA LYS A 236 14.73 2.97 2.79
C LYS A 236 15.23 3.93 1.72
N SER A 237 16.16 3.45 0.88
CA SER A 237 16.52 4.15 -0.35
C SER A 237 15.31 4.29 -1.29
N LEU A 238 15.38 5.16 -2.28
CA LEU A 238 14.26 5.40 -3.20
C LEU A 238 13.84 4.11 -3.94
N SER A 239 14.80 3.31 -4.38
CA SER A 239 14.53 2.04 -5.04
C SER A 239 13.88 1.00 -4.11
N GLU A 240 14.35 0.89 -2.88
CA GLU A 240 13.78 0.01 -1.87
C GLU A 240 12.36 0.45 -1.43
N PHE A 241 12.12 1.76 -1.43
CA PHE A 241 10.81 2.31 -1.10
C PHE A 241 9.74 1.89 -2.13
N PHE A 242 10.10 1.91 -3.41
CA PHE A 242 9.19 1.50 -4.50
C PHE A 242 9.24 0.00 -4.84
N ALA A 243 10.17 -0.77 -4.27
CA ALA A 243 10.32 -2.20 -4.56
C ALA A 243 9.02 -3.03 -4.36
N PRO A 244 8.14 -2.76 -3.38
CA PRO A 244 6.88 -3.51 -3.24
C PRO A 244 5.97 -3.42 -4.46
N LEU A 245 6.05 -2.36 -5.25
CA LEU A 245 5.25 -2.20 -6.48
C LEU A 245 5.66 -3.17 -7.58
N THR A 246 6.89 -3.67 -7.53
CA THR A 246 7.44 -4.61 -8.53
C THR A 246 7.15 -6.07 -8.19
N THR A 247 6.69 -6.37 -6.97
CA THR A 247 6.38 -7.73 -6.52
C THR A 247 5.05 -8.25 -7.03
N VAL A 248 4.14 -7.38 -7.44
CA VAL A 248 2.84 -7.76 -8.00
C VAL A 248 2.96 -8.12 -9.48
N PRO A 249 2.21 -9.11 -9.98
CA PRO A 249 2.28 -9.51 -11.39
C PRO A 249 1.94 -8.38 -12.35
N SER A 250 0.98 -7.54 -11.98
CA SER A 250 0.58 -6.34 -12.70
C SER A 250 -0.07 -5.35 -11.75
N LEU A 251 0.23 -4.07 -11.94
CA LEU A 251 -0.41 -2.95 -11.24
C LEU A 251 -0.94 -1.97 -12.28
N GLN A 252 -2.25 -1.76 -12.27
CA GLN A 252 -2.91 -0.76 -13.07
C GLN A 252 -3.42 0.36 -12.17
N ILE A 253 -3.03 1.59 -12.46
CA ILE A 253 -3.47 2.79 -11.75
C ILE A 253 -4.30 3.62 -12.71
N GLY A 254 -5.60 3.70 -12.46
CA GLY A 254 -6.50 4.57 -13.20
C GLY A 254 -6.24 6.03 -12.86
N ARG A 255 -6.20 6.35 -11.58
CA ARG A 255 -5.95 7.70 -11.07
C ARG A 255 -5.23 7.66 -9.72
N LEU A 256 -4.13 8.38 -9.61
CA LEU A 256 -3.45 8.67 -8.34
C LEU A 256 -3.33 10.19 -8.20
N GLU A 257 -3.77 10.72 -7.09
CA GLU A 257 -3.59 12.12 -6.72
C GLU A 257 -2.88 12.22 -5.38
N VAL A 258 -1.79 12.94 -5.38
CA VAL A 258 -1.04 13.30 -4.17
C VAL A 258 -1.09 14.81 -4.05
N THR A 259 -1.48 15.32 -2.89
CA THR A 259 -1.60 16.74 -2.64
C THR A 259 -0.81 17.12 -1.40
N ASP A 260 -0.03 18.19 -1.50
CA ASP A 260 0.69 18.82 -0.39
C ASP A 260 1.42 17.80 0.51
N SER A 261 2.16 16.88 -0.10
CA SER A 261 2.79 15.78 0.60
C SER A 261 4.30 15.87 0.56
N SER A 262 4.95 15.41 1.63
CA SER A 262 6.41 15.37 1.75
C SER A 262 6.87 13.98 2.14
N LEU A 263 7.82 13.47 1.39
CA LEU A 263 8.40 12.14 1.58
C LEU A 263 9.92 12.30 1.73
N GLN A 264 10.50 11.58 2.66
CA GLN A 264 11.94 11.65 2.92
C GLN A 264 12.51 10.25 3.18
N GLY A 265 13.62 9.95 2.54
CA GLY A 265 14.48 8.80 2.78
C GLY A 265 15.88 9.22 3.22
N PRO A 266 16.85 8.27 3.30
CA PRO A 266 18.22 8.56 3.74
C PRO A 266 18.98 9.51 2.80
N ASP A 267 18.76 9.39 1.51
CA ASP A 267 19.47 10.10 0.45
C ASP A 267 18.54 10.76 -0.58
N TRP A 268 17.26 10.81 -0.29
CA TRP A 268 16.25 11.40 -1.16
C TRP A 268 15.17 12.12 -0.36
N ALA A 269 14.59 13.15 -0.94
CA ALA A 269 13.44 13.85 -0.37
C ALA A 269 12.63 14.54 -1.47
N VAL A 270 11.35 14.66 -1.25
CA VAL A 270 10.45 15.50 -2.01
C VAL A 270 9.56 16.27 -1.05
N THR A 271 9.48 17.58 -1.22
CA THR A 271 8.76 18.49 -0.31
C THR A 271 7.63 19.18 -1.06
N ASP A 272 6.47 19.29 -0.40
CA ASP A 272 5.26 19.93 -0.94
C ASP A 272 4.91 19.40 -2.34
N LEU A 273 4.83 18.07 -2.43
CA LEU A 273 4.54 17.36 -3.68
C LEU A 273 3.06 17.42 -3.99
N ASP A 274 2.74 17.92 -5.18
CA ASP A 274 1.48 17.72 -5.86
C ASP A 274 1.73 16.84 -7.09
N LEU A 275 1.03 15.73 -7.18
CA LEU A 275 1.19 14.75 -8.26
C LEU A 275 -0.17 14.25 -8.73
N SER A 276 -0.35 14.21 -10.03
CA SER A 276 -1.48 13.56 -10.69
C SER A 276 -0.95 12.54 -11.70
N LEU A 277 -1.35 11.29 -11.53
CA LEU A 277 -0.98 10.20 -12.42
C LEU A 277 -2.25 9.53 -12.93
N ARG A 278 -2.32 9.28 -14.22
CA ARG A 278 -3.47 8.66 -14.89
C ARG A 278 -3.02 7.55 -15.84
N ASN A 279 -3.80 6.47 -15.84
CA ASN A 279 -3.67 5.35 -16.78
C ASN A 279 -2.26 4.74 -16.83
N LEU A 280 -1.61 4.57 -15.68
CA LEU A 280 -0.35 3.86 -15.59
C LEU A 280 -0.63 2.35 -15.46
N THR A 281 -0.03 1.56 -16.32
CA THR A 281 -0.02 0.10 -16.23
C THR A 281 1.42 -0.37 -16.11
N LEU A 282 1.74 -1.03 -15.00
CA LEU A 282 3.04 -1.66 -14.74
C LEU A 282 2.89 -3.18 -14.84
N ARG A 283 3.83 -3.82 -15.50
CA ARG A 283 3.91 -5.27 -15.58
C ARG A 283 5.38 -5.68 -15.53
N LYS A 284 5.77 -6.45 -14.51
CA LYS A 284 7.15 -6.91 -14.31
C LYS A 284 8.18 -5.77 -14.42
N GLU A 285 8.00 -4.73 -13.61
CA GLU A 285 8.91 -3.55 -13.56
C GLU A 285 8.91 -2.65 -14.80
N ASP A 286 8.07 -2.94 -15.78
CA ASP A 286 7.96 -2.14 -17.00
C ASP A 286 6.54 -1.58 -17.18
N TRP A 287 6.42 -0.41 -17.82
CA TRP A 287 5.11 0.15 -18.14
C TRP A 287 4.59 -0.36 -19.48
N GLN A 288 3.29 -0.60 -19.53
CA GLN A 288 2.56 -1.00 -20.73
C GLN A 288 1.38 -0.06 -21.02
N SER A 289 1.45 1.16 -20.52
CA SER A 289 0.41 2.17 -20.69
C SER A 289 0.29 2.57 -22.16
N GLN A 290 -0.94 2.69 -22.65
CA GLN A 290 -1.22 3.23 -23.99
C GLN A 290 -1.24 4.76 -23.98
N GLU A 291 -1.86 5.36 -22.94
CA GLU A 291 -2.04 6.79 -22.78
C GLU A 291 -1.90 7.18 -21.29
N GLY A 292 -0.74 6.91 -20.71
CA GLY A 292 -0.45 7.32 -19.34
C GLY A 292 -0.08 8.80 -19.26
N LYS A 293 -0.49 9.49 -18.20
CA LYS A 293 -0.17 10.91 -17.98
C LYS A 293 0.34 11.14 -16.56
N LEU A 294 1.42 11.89 -16.45
CA LEU A 294 1.98 12.33 -15.17
C LEU A 294 2.09 13.85 -15.18
N SER A 295 1.58 14.48 -14.14
CA SER A 295 1.80 15.89 -13.83
C SER A 295 2.30 15.98 -12.39
N MET A 296 3.42 16.65 -12.17
CA MET A 296 4.05 16.76 -10.87
C MET A 296 4.63 18.14 -10.67
N ASN A 297 4.48 18.68 -9.49
CA ASN A 297 5.27 19.81 -8.99
C ASN A 297 5.61 19.59 -7.52
N ALA A 298 6.70 20.21 -7.09
CA ALA A 298 7.15 20.18 -5.71
C ALA A 298 7.88 21.49 -5.39
N SER A 299 8.08 21.79 -4.12
CA SER A 299 8.96 22.90 -3.73
C SER A 299 10.42 22.49 -3.81
N GLU A 300 10.73 21.25 -3.55
CA GLU A 300 12.09 20.73 -3.50
C GLU A 300 12.15 19.23 -3.83
N PHE A 301 13.16 18.84 -4.57
CA PHE A 301 13.51 17.45 -4.81
C PHE A 301 14.99 17.24 -4.60
N ILE A 302 15.34 16.26 -3.76
CA ILE A 302 16.73 15.88 -3.46
C ILE A 302 16.90 14.40 -3.81
N TYR A 303 17.99 14.10 -4.52
CA TYR A 303 18.45 12.75 -4.75
C TYR A 303 19.97 12.71 -4.76
N GLY A 304 20.57 12.16 -3.69
CA GLY A 304 22.01 12.25 -3.49
C GLY A 304 22.51 13.69 -3.48
N SER A 305 23.40 14.03 -4.40
CA SER A 305 23.93 15.40 -4.57
C SER A 305 23.06 16.29 -5.47
N LEU A 306 22.06 15.73 -6.13
CA LEU A 306 21.14 16.51 -6.97
C LEU A 306 20.11 17.20 -6.10
N HIS A 307 20.03 18.53 -6.21
CA HIS A 307 19.10 19.37 -5.47
C HIS A 307 18.35 20.28 -6.44
N LEU A 308 17.07 20.01 -6.64
CA LEU A 308 16.19 20.78 -7.52
C LEU A 308 15.18 21.56 -6.69
N LEU A 309 15.00 22.83 -7.04
CA LEU A 309 13.98 23.70 -6.44
C LEU A 309 12.87 23.97 -7.44
N ASP A 310 11.64 23.99 -6.94
CA ASP A 310 10.43 24.21 -7.73
C ASP A 310 10.35 23.37 -9.01
N PRO A 311 10.64 22.05 -8.97
CA PRO A 311 10.55 21.21 -10.16
C PRO A 311 9.10 21.10 -10.61
N ILE A 312 8.89 21.21 -11.92
CA ILE A 312 7.62 20.97 -12.62
C ILE A 312 7.86 19.95 -13.72
N LEU A 313 7.11 18.86 -13.71
CA LEU A 313 7.23 17.79 -14.67
C LEU A 313 5.86 17.41 -15.22
N ASN A 314 5.74 17.42 -16.55
CA ASN A 314 4.60 16.89 -17.28
C ASN A 314 5.10 15.86 -18.29
N ALA A 315 4.63 14.65 -18.20
CA ALA A 315 5.04 13.54 -19.05
C ALA A 315 3.84 12.68 -19.47
N GLU A 316 3.99 12.05 -20.62
CA GLU A 316 3.02 11.08 -21.15
C GLU A 316 3.73 9.77 -21.45
N PHE A 317 3.11 8.67 -21.05
CA PHE A 317 3.63 7.31 -21.24
C PHE A 317 2.89 6.61 -22.36
N SER A 318 3.63 5.96 -23.24
CA SER A 318 3.10 5.11 -24.30
C SER A 318 3.98 3.89 -24.49
N PRO A 319 3.57 2.87 -25.25
CA PRO A 319 4.44 1.74 -25.57
C PRO A 319 5.74 2.13 -26.25
N GLN A 320 5.77 3.26 -26.96
CA GLN A 320 6.94 3.76 -27.68
C GLN A 320 7.95 4.46 -26.77
N GLY A 321 7.52 4.94 -25.60
CA GLY A 321 8.39 5.61 -24.66
C GLY A 321 7.68 6.62 -23.78
N VAL A 322 8.40 7.68 -23.41
CA VAL A 322 7.93 8.76 -22.54
C VAL A 322 8.09 10.08 -23.26
N ALA A 323 6.98 10.79 -23.50
CA ALA A 323 7.01 12.15 -23.99
C ALA A 323 7.13 13.11 -22.81
N LEU A 324 8.21 13.87 -22.75
CA LEU A 324 8.44 14.91 -21.78
C LEU A 324 7.87 16.22 -22.31
N ARG A 325 6.67 16.57 -21.91
CA ARG A 325 5.99 17.78 -22.37
C ARG A 325 6.58 19.03 -21.77
N GLN A 326 6.97 18.96 -20.51
CA GLN A 326 7.60 20.06 -19.78
C GLN A 326 8.43 19.50 -18.63
N PHE A 327 9.63 20.01 -18.51
CA PHE A 327 10.43 19.94 -17.29
C PHE A 327 11.05 21.30 -17.04
N THR A 328 10.78 21.86 -15.87
CA THR A 328 11.32 23.16 -15.45
C THR A 328 11.74 23.06 -13.99
N THR A 329 12.91 23.54 -13.67
CA THR A 329 13.41 23.57 -12.29
C THR A 329 14.43 24.68 -12.08
N ARG A 330 14.61 25.09 -10.85
CA ARG A 330 15.79 25.85 -10.44
C ARG A 330 16.85 24.90 -9.94
N TRP A 331 18.04 25.02 -10.47
CA TRP A 331 19.20 24.21 -10.12
C TRP A 331 20.45 25.07 -10.09
N GLU A 332 21.29 24.90 -9.06
CA GLU A 332 22.56 25.64 -8.89
C GLU A 332 22.41 27.14 -9.15
N GLY A 333 21.44 27.76 -8.51
CA GLY A 333 21.14 29.18 -8.62
C GLY A 333 20.49 29.65 -9.92
N GLY A 334 20.42 28.80 -10.93
CA GLY A 334 19.84 29.10 -12.23
C GLY A 334 18.54 28.39 -12.54
N MET A 335 18.13 28.48 -13.80
CA MET A 335 16.91 27.89 -14.31
C MET A 335 17.25 26.87 -15.40
N VAL A 336 16.61 25.71 -15.35
CA VAL A 336 16.66 24.68 -16.40
C VAL A 336 15.26 24.45 -16.91
N ARG A 337 15.10 24.44 -18.23
CA ARG A 337 13.86 24.13 -18.90
C ARG A 337 14.12 23.19 -20.08
N THR A 338 13.36 22.15 -20.21
CA THR A 338 13.47 21.22 -21.33
C THR A 338 12.15 20.54 -21.67
N SER A 339 12.06 20.08 -22.90
CA SER A 339 11.00 19.20 -23.42
C SER A 339 11.59 18.21 -24.43
N GLY A 340 10.92 17.13 -24.67
CA GLY A 340 11.41 16.11 -25.62
C GLY A 340 10.74 14.77 -25.42
N ALA A 341 11.49 13.69 -25.68
CA ALA A 341 11.00 12.33 -25.48
C ALA A 341 12.17 11.37 -25.25
N TRP A 342 11.89 10.36 -24.43
CA TRP A 342 12.69 9.15 -24.38
C TRP A 342 12.01 8.07 -25.20
N LEU A 343 12.73 7.50 -26.16
CA LEU A 343 12.25 6.44 -27.04
C LEU A 343 12.73 5.09 -26.54
N ARG A 344 11.83 4.16 -26.39
CA ARG A 344 12.13 2.78 -25.95
C ARG A 344 13.02 2.07 -26.97
N GLU A 345 12.69 2.22 -28.25
CA GLU A 345 13.54 1.74 -29.34
C GLU A 345 14.83 2.57 -29.39
N GLY A 346 15.96 1.90 -29.28
CA GLY A 346 17.27 2.54 -29.23
C GLY A 346 17.62 3.21 -27.91
N LYS A 347 16.73 3.24 -26.92
CA LYS A 347 16.94 3.87 -25.60
C LYS A 347 17.50 5.29 -25.72
N ALA A 348 16.88 6.07 -26.59
CA ALA A 348 17.32 7.39 -27.03
C ALA A 348 16.52 8.48 -26.30
N LEU A 349 17.21 9.41 -25.65
CA LEU A 349 16.63 10.63 -25.11
C LEU A 349 16.87 11.77 -26.10
N ILE A 350 15.79 12.29 -26.67
CA ILE A 350 15.81 13.37 -27.63
C ILE A 350 15.11 14.56 -27.00
N LEU A 351 15.85 15.61 -26.69
CA LEU A 351 15.34 16.86 -26.12
C LEU A 351 15.14 17.88 -27.25
N ASP A 352 13.91 18.28 -27.46
CA ASP A 352 13.53 19.18 -28.57
C ASP A 352 13.98 20.62 -28.31
N ASP A 353 13.81 21.10 -27.08
CA ASP A 353 14.20 22.45 -26.66
C ASP A 353 14.76 22.41 -25.24
N THR A 354 16.00 22.82 -25.06
CA THR A 354 16.66 22.87 -23.75
C THR A 354 17.26 24.24 -23.54
N ALA A 355 16.86 24.89 -22.47
CA ALA A 355 17.37 26.20 -22.07
C ALA A 355 17.93 26.16 -20.64
N ILE A 356 19.10 26.71 -20.47
CA ILE A 356 19.80 26.84 -19.18
C ILE A 356 20.19 28.29 -18.99
N ALA A 357 19.84 28.88 -17.85
CA ALA A 357 20.14 30.28 -17.60
C ALA A 357 20.59 30.54 -16.15
N GLY A 358 21.67 31.23 -15.99
CA GLY A 358 22.13 31.76 -14.69
C GLY A 358 22.64 30.66 -13.73
N LEU A 359 23.10 29.52 -14.22
CA LEU A 359 23.71 28.50 -13.36
C LEU A 359 25.01 29.00 -12.76
N GLU A 360 25.22 28.64 -11.49
CA GLU A 360 26.49 28.79 -10.79
C GLU A 360 26.97 27.39 -10.38
N TYR A 361 27.58 26.68 -11.35
CA TYR A 361 27.89 25.28 -11.18
C TYR A 361 29.37 25.06 -10.89
N THR A 362 29.66 24.51 -9.72
CA THR A 362 31.00 24.03 -9.38
C THR A 362 31.08 22.51 -9.73
N LEU A 363 32.02 22.17 -10.58
CA LEU A 363 32.26 20.78 -10.97
C LEU A 363 32.69 19.94 -9.76
N PRO A 364 32.18 18.72 -9.59
CA PRO A 364 32.69 17.82 -8.55
C PRO A 364 34.17 17.52 -8.75
N GLU A 365 34.90 17.30 -7.68
CA GLU A 365 36.35 16.96 -7.76
C GLU A 365 36.67 15.79 -8.70
N ASN A 366 35.79 14.83 -8.75
CA ASN A 366 35.90 13.65 -9.59
C ASN A 366 35.14 13.73 -10.93
N TRP A 367 34.80 14.93 -11.41
CA TRP A 367 33.98 15.11 -12.60
C TRP A 367 34.56 14.41 -13.84
N LYS A 368 35.90 14.35 -13.97
CA LYS A 368 36.58 13.66 -15.07
C LYS A 368 36.31 12.16 -15.05
N GLN A 369 36.31 11.56 -13.84
CA GLN A 369 35.98 10.14 -13.65
C GLN A 369 34.49 9.86 -13.93
N LEU A 370 33.61 10.76 -13.47
CA LEU A 370 32.16 10.66 -13.73
C LEU A 370 31.86 10.77 -15.23
N TRP A 371 32.54 11.65 -15.93
CA TRP A 371 32.42 11.80 -17.38
C TRP A 371 32.84 10.54 -18.15
N MET A 372 33.82 9.82 -17.68
CA MET A 372 34.33 8.59 -18.28
C MET A 372 33.52 7.34 -17.92
N LYS A 373 32.65 7.44 -16.93
CA LYS A 373 31.80 6.31 -16.51
C LYS A 373 30.73 6.03 -17.54
N PRO A 374 30.47 4.71 -17.85
CA PRO A 374 29.34 4.37 -18.68
C PRO A 374 28.01 4.78 -18.03
N LEU A 375 27.11 5.26 -18.84
CA LEU A 375 25.75 5.61 -18.41
C LEU A 375 24.89 4.37 -18.26
N PRO A 376 23.78 4.46 -17.50
CA PRO A 376 22.86 3.35 -17.30
C PRO A 376 22.31 2.78 -18.63
N ASP A 377 21.96 1.51 -18.61
CA ASP A 377 21.45 0.79 -19.80
C ASP A 377 20.20 1.41 -20.44
N TRP A 378 19.43 2.20 -19.69
CA TRP A 378 18.25 2.87 -20.22
C TRP A 378 18.58 4.11 -21.07
N LEU A 379 19.82 4.61 -21.04
CA LEU A 379 20.26 5.79 -21.77
C LEU A 379 21.43 5.42 -22.72
N ASN A 380 21.10 5.07 -23.94
CA ASN A 380 22.08 4.76 -24.98
C ASN A 380 22.55 6.02 -25.73
N SER A 381 21.64 6.99 -25.94
CA SER A 381 21.98 8.24 -26.62
C SER A 381 21.20 9.42 -26.04
N LEU A 382 21.82 10.60 -26.13
CA LEU A 382 21.21 11.88 -25.77
C LEU A 382 21.47 12.89 -26.87
N THR A 383 20.40 13.43 -27.46
CA THR A 383 20.51 14.46 -28.48
C THR A 383 19.71 15.70 -28.06
N LEU A 384 20.33 16.87 -28.09
CA LEU A 384 19.68 18.16 -27.92
C LEU A 384 19.41 18.75 -29.32
N LYS A 385 18.17 18.78 -29.76
CA LYS A 385 17.82 19.37 -31.06
C LYS A 385 18.04 20.86 -31.10
N LYS A 386 17.66 21.53 -30.01
CA LYS A 386 17.87 22.95 -29.80
C LYS A 386 18.36 23.17 -28.37
N PHE A 387 19.45 23.89 -28.25
CA PHE A 387 20.08 24.20 -26.97
C PHE A 387 20.35 25.70 -26.88
N SER A 388 20.08 26.28 -25.73
CA SER A 388 20.46 27.65 -25.40
C SER A 388 20.97 27.73 -23.96
N ALA A 389 22.03 28.51 -23.76
CA ALA A 389 22.58 28.80 -22.46
C ALA A 389 22.81 30.29 -22.33
N SER A 390 22.54 30.89 -21.17
CA SER A 390 22.77 32.30 -20.93
C SER A 390 23.28 32.60 -19.52
N ARG A 391 24.33 33.42 -19.44
CA ARG A 391 24.91 33.94 -18.20
C ARG A 391 25.26 32.87 -17.15
N ASN A 392 25.79 31.73 -17.57
CA ASN A 392 26.20 30.67 -16.67
C ASN A 392 27.62 30.88 -16.15
N LEU A 393 27.88 30.45 -14.92
CA LEU A 393 29.19 30.39 -14.29
C LEU A 393 29.52 28.91 -14.08
N VAL A 394 30.66 28.46 -14.62
CA VAL A 394 31.18 27.12 -14.42
C VAL A 394 32.55 27.20 -13.79
N ILE A 395 32.76 26.44 -12.71
CA ILE A 395 33.97 26.49 -11.89
C ILE A 395 34.54 25.08 -11.75
N ASP A 396 35.84 24.93 -11.99
CA ASP A 396 36.62 23.75 -11.60
C ASP A 396 37.60 24.15 -10.52
N ILE A 397 37.51 23.53 -9.36
CA ILE A 397 38.33 23.80 -8.18
C ILE A 397 39.57 22.92 -8.08
N ASP A 398 39.92 22.16 -9.12
CA ASP A 398 41.10 21.28 -9.15
C ASP A 398 42.36 22.12 -8.80
N PRO A 399 43.04 21.85 -7.66
CA PRO A 399 44.21 22.66 -7.25
C PRO A 399 45.36 22.67 -8.26
N ALA A 400 45.44 21.61 -9.07
CA ALA A 400 46.49 21.47 -10.09
C ALA A 400 46.24 22.40 -11.29
N PHE A 401 44.98 22.62 -11.63
CA PHE A 401 44.59 23.46 -12.76
C PHE A 401 43.18 24.03 -12.57
N PRO A 402 43.00 24.96 -11.61
CA PRO A 402 41.70 25.57 -11.39
C PRO A 402 41.32 26.45 -12.57
N TRP A 403 40.03 26.44 -12.92
CA TRP A 403 39.48 27.30 -13.94
C TRP A 403 38.04 27.71 -13.66
N GLN A 404 37.65 28.87 -14.20
CA GLN A 404 36.26 29.31 -14.20
C GLN A 404 35.94 30.04 -15.50
N ILE A 405 34.69 29.91 -15.92
CA ILE A 405 34.14 30.59 -17.08
C ILE A 405 32.91 31.36 -16.62
N THR A 406 32.93 32.68 -16.83
CA THR A 406 31.91 33.61 -16.31
C THR A 406 31.06 34.12 -17.45
N ALA A 407 29.75 34.27 -17.18
CA ALA A 407 28.75 34.67 -18.15
C ALA A 407 28.84 33.87 -19.46
N LEU A 408 28.86 32.54 -19.32
CA LEU A 408 28.89 31.64 -20.43
C LEU A 408 27.51 31.62 -21.12
N ASP A 409 27.50 32.09 -22.34
CA ASP A 409 26.39 32.04 -23.26
C ASP A 409 26.63 31.00 -24.33
N GLY A 410 25.60 30.38 -24.82
CA GLY A 410 25.72 29.39 -25.88
C GLY A 410 24.41 29.08 -26.57
N TYR A 411 24.53 28.60 -27.74
CA TYR A 411 23.41 27.99 -28.48
C TYR A 411 23.94 26.85 -29.35
N GLY A 412 23.08 25.88 -29.59
CA GLY A 412 23.45 24.74 -30.39
C GLY A 412 22.24 24.07 -31.03
N ALA A 413 22.56 23.26 -32.03
CA ALA A 413 21.56 22.48 -32.75
C ALA A 413 22.08 21.05 -33.01
N ASN A 414 21.20 20.09 -32.82
CA ASN A 414 21.47 18.68 -33.03
C ASN A 414 22.74 18.17 -32.33
N LEU A 415 22.93 18.60 -31.06
CA LEU A 415 24.05 18.20 -30.24
C LEU A 415 23.83 16.78 -29.70
N GLU A 416 24.65 15.84 -30.15
CA GLU A 416 24.67 14.50 -29.62
C GLU A 416 25.73 14.42 -28.49
N LEU A 417 25.24 14.36 -27.24
CA LEU A 417 26.09 14.40 -26.05
C LEU A 417 26.31 13.02 -25.42
N VAL A 418 25.53 12.03 -25.82
CA VAL A 418 25.70 10.63 -25.40
C VAL A 418 25.54 9.73 -26.61
N GLN A 419 26.45 8.80 -26.75
CA GLN A 419 26.37 7.72 -27.74
C GLN A 419 26.98 6.44 -27.14
N HIS A 420 26.32 5.31 -27.35
CA HIS A 420 26.75 4.01 -26.79
C HIS A 420 27.03 4.05 -25.29
N HIS A 421 26.11 4.65 -24.53
CA HIS A 421 26.20 4.83 -23.07
C HIS A 421 27.39 5.68 -22.58
N GLN A 422 28.00 6.48 -23.45
CA GLN A 422 29.14 7.30 -23.09
C GLN A 422 28.92 8.77 -23.38
N TRP A 423 29.35 9.62 -22.44
CA TRP A 423 29.40 11.05 -22.62
C TRP A 423 30.43 11.46 -23.67
N GLY A 424 30.11 12.49 -24.42
CA GLY A 424 31.00 13.10 -25.39
C GLY A 424 30.31 14.22 -26.15
N VAL A 425 31.01 14.81 -27.09
CA VAL A 425 30.46 15.66 -28.14
C VAL A 425 30.62 14.89 -29.46
N TRP A 426 29.60 14.11 -29.80
CA TRP A 426 29.69 13.15 -30.90
C TRP A 426 29.34 13.79 -32.24
N SER A 427 28.35 14.70 -32.23
CA SER A 427 27.93 15.43 -33.42
C SER A 427 27.16 16.68 -33.05
N GLY A 428 26.90 17.56 -34.02
CA GLY A 428 26.12 18.76 -33.93
C GLY A 428 26.91 20.05 -34.04
N ASN A 429 26.21 21.17 -33.87
CA ASN A 429 26.78 22.51 -33.93
C ASN A 429 26.53 23.24 -32.62
N ALA A 430 27.56 23.85 -32.09
CA ALA A 430 27.45 24.70 -30.91
C ALA A 430 28.31 25.93 -31.05
N THR A 431 27.82 27.05 -30.56
CA THR A 431 28.56 28.29 -30.40
C THR A 431 28.54 28.67 -28.93
N LEU A 432 29.70 28.88 -28.35
CA LEU A 432 29.89 29.27 -26.96
C LEU A 432 30.63 30.61 -26.91
N ASN A 433 30.13 31.50 -26.07
CA ASN A 433 30.76 32.80 -25.78
C ASN A 433 30.85 32.97 -24.27
N ALA A 434 31.91 33.52 -23.79
CA ALA A 434 32.11 33.86 -22.38
C ALA A 434 32.52 35.31 -22.23
N ALA A 435 32.05 35.97 -21.20
CA ALA A 435 32.47 37.36 -20.91
C ALA A 435 33.89 37.41 -20.34
N ALA A 436 34.24 36.40 -19.54
CA ALA A 436 35.56 36.25 -18.98
C ALA A 436 35.87 34.81 -18.65
N ALA A 437 37.10 34.39 -18.71
CA ALA A 437 37.57 33.11 -18.25
C ALA A 437 38.89 33.25 -17.49
N THR A 438 39.07 32.48 -16.44
CA THR A 438 40.32 32.38 -15.69
C THR A 438 40.79 30.94 -15.73
N PHE A 439 41.98 30.72 -16.24
CA PHE A 439 42.62 29.39 -16.30
C PHE A 439 43.90 29.42 -15.50
N ASN A 440 44.04 28.53 -14.54
CA ASN A 440 45.21 28.44 -13.66
C ASN A 440 45.65 29.83 -13.12
N ARG A 441 44.67 30.60 -12.64
CA ARG A 441 44.86 31.98 -12.09
C ARG A 441 45.26 33.03 -13.12
N VAL A 442 45.18 32.74 -14.42
CA VAL A 442 45.42 33.71 -15.49
C VAL A 442 44.10 34.11 -16.13
N ASP A 443 43.79 35.39 -16.13
CA ASP A 443 42.59 35.91 -16.76
C ASP A 443 42.75 35.96 -18.29
N VAL A 444 41.72 35.46 -18.97
CA VAL A 444 41.60 35.47 -20.42
C VAL A 444 40.33 36.24 -20.80
N ARG A 445 40.44 37.21 -21.66
CA ARG A 445 39.34 38.02 -22.15
C ARG A 445 39.12 37.80 -23.65
#